data_d8689b345e0d77f40e547fe6be388db6
#
_entry.id   d8689b345e0d77f40e547fe6be388db6
#
_cell.length_a   1.000
_cell.length_b   1.000
_cell.length_c   1.000
_cell.angle_alpha   90.00
_cell.angle_beta   90.00
_cell.angle_gamma   90.00
#
_symmetry.space_group_name_H-M   'P 1'
#
loop_
_entity.id
_entity.type
_entity.pdbx_description
1 polymer ?
#
loop_
_entity_poly.entity_id
_entity_poly.type
_entity_poly.pdbx_seq_one_letter_code
_entity_poly.pdbx_strand_id
1 'polypeptide(L)'
;PHVVADHDCLYVVQHWRGWLVGSKGANPDQDTSVYEHGVLTDVHDELMRQVDGVLAAGVKPERIIIDPGLGFSKPGIEHNLPLLTGLETFRATGYPVLIGQSRKRFISAMLTGAGTAGADGPTMAQRDDVTAALSALSAEHGAWAVRVHDVAKSRAAVIAGNTWREYA
;
A
#
# COMPACT_ATOMS: atom_id res chain seq x y z
N PRO A 1 -2.44 1.59 -20.24
CA PRO A 1 -2.56 3.04 -19.97
C PRO A 1 -3.31 3.79 -21.09
N HIS A 2 -3.11 3.45 -22.38
CA HIS A 2 -3.72 4.17 -23.52
C HIS A 2 -5.25 4.28 -23.41
N VAL A 3 -5.95 3.20 -23.06
CA VAL A 3 -7.42 3.24 -22.85
C VAL A 3 -7.81 4.27 -21.77
N VAL A 4 -7.01 4.37 -20.70
CA VAL A 4 -7.27 5.35 -19.62
C VAL A 4 -7.03 6.77 -20.09
N ALA A 5 -6.05 6.99 -20.97
CA ALA A 5 -5.76 8.31 -21.54
C ALA A 5 -6.96 8.89 -22.29
N ASP A 6 -7.72 8.03 -22.99
CA ASP A 6 -8.90 8.38 -23.79
C ASP A 6 -10.18 8.59 -22.95
N HIS A 7 -10.14 8.34 -21.62
CA HIS A 7 -11.30 8.41 -20.74
C HIS A 7 -11.07 9.41 -19.62
N ASP A 8 -12.14 10.10 -19.19
CA ASP A 8 -12.09 11.03 -18.07
C ASP A 8 -12.30 10.27 -16.75
N CYS A 9 -11.24 9.62 -16.25
CA CYS A 9 -11.25 8.87 -15.01
C CYS A 9 -9.93 9.03 -14.25
N LEU A 10 -9.97 8.84 -12.93
CA LEU A 10 -8.77 8.71 -12.10
C LEU A 10 -8.10 7.37 -12.36
N TYR A 11 -6.78 7.33 -12.29
CA TYR A 11 -5.99 6.14 -12.50
C TYR A 11 -5.04 5.90 -11.32
N VAL A 12 -5.17 4.72 -10.70
CA VAL A 12 -4.26 4.31 -9.63
C VAL A 12 -3.09 3.55 -10.23
N VAL A 13 -1.91 4.14 -10.15
CA VAL A 13 -0.64 3.49 -10.48
C VAL A 13 -0.18 2.75 -9.24
N GLN A 14 -0.29 1.44 -9.25
CA GLN A 14 0.11 0.59 -8.15
C GLN A 14 1.48 -0.03 -8.44
N HIS A 15 2.40 0.06 -7.49
CA HIS A 15 3.70 -0.62 -7.59
C HIS A 15 3.55 -2.13 -7.75
N TRP A 16 4.12 -2.66 -8.82
CA TRP A 16 4.06 -4.06 -9.20
C TRP A 16 5.36 -4.52 -9.84
N ARG A 17 5.96 -5.59 -9.31
CA ARG A 17 7.16 -6.25 -9.85
C ARG A 17 6.87 -7.62 -10.47
N GLY A 18 5.68 -8.18 -10.24
CA GLY A 18 5.35 -9.54 -10.62
C GLY A 18 4.81 -10.35 -9.42
N TRP A 19 4.64 -11.63 -9.62
CA TRP A 19 4.18 -12.56 -8.61
C TRP A 19 5.34 -13.01 -7.71
N LEU A 20 5.07 -13.20 -6.41
CA LEU A 20 6.04 -13.82 -5.50
C LEU A 20 6.38 -15.24 -5.97
N VAL A 21 7.64 -15.66 -5.80
CA VAL A 21 8.08 -17.03 -6.07
C VAL A 21 7.17 -18.02 -5.34
N GLY A 22 6.77 -19.08 -6.04
CA GLY A 22 5.81 -20.08 -5.54
C GLY A 22 4.34 -19.71 -5.73
N SER A 23 4.01 -18.50 -6.21
CA SER A 23 2.66 -18.14 -6.58
C SER A 23 2.34 -18.61 -8.00
N LYS A 24 1.03 -18.86 -8.30
CA LYS A 24 0.59 -19.21 -9.65
C LYS A 24 0.93 -18.07 -10.63
N GLY A 25 1.71 -18.37 -11.66
CA GLY A 25 2.16 -17.40 -12.67
C GLY A 25 3.47 -16.69 -12.33
N ALA A 26 4.13 -17.03 -11.21
CA ALA A 26 5.46 -16.52 -10.89
C ALA A 26 6.54 -17.12 -11.82
N ASN A 27 7.54 -16.31 -12.16
CA ASN A 27 8.77 -16.82 -12.75
C ASN A 27 9.62 -17.42 -11.62
N PRO A 28 9.97 -18.73 -11.65
CA PRO A 28 10.75 -19.37 -10.60
C PRO A 28 12.19 -18.84 -10.49
N ASP A 29 12.70 -18.25 -11.56
CA ASP A 29 14.08 -17.73 -11.63
C ASP A 29 14.19 -16.27 -11.19
N GLN A 30 13.07 -15.64 -10.82
CA GLN A 30 13.03 -14.24 -10.42
C GLN A 30 12.40 -14.05 -9.04
N ASP A 31 13.26 -13.77 -8.04
CA ASP A 31 12.77 -13.34 -6.72
C ASP A 31 12.41 -11.85 -6.75
N THR A 32 11.11 -11.58 -6.84
CA THR A 32 10.57 -10.22 -6.88
C THR A 32 10.53 -9.55 -5.51
N SER A 33 10.94 -10.24 -4.43
CA SER A 33 10.94 -9.71 -3.06
C SER A 33 12.28 -9.12 -2.61
N VAL A 34 13.33 -9.21 -3.44
CA VAL A 34 14.65 -8.62 -3.14
C VAL A 34 14.66 -7.14 -3.52
N TYR A 35 15.04 -6.28 -2.58
CA TYR A 35 15.14 -4.83 -2.71
C TYR A 35 16.56 -4.38 -2.36
N GLU A 36 17.39 -4.16 -3.37
CA GLU A 36 18.86 -3.97 -3.24
C GLU A 36 19.24 -2.71 -2.47
N HIS A 37 18.44 -1.63 -2.64
CA HIS A 37 18.67 -0.33 -1.97
C HIS A 37 17.69 -0.09 -0.82
N GLY A 38 17.00 -1.16 -0.38
CA GLY A 38 15.94 -1.10 0.60
C GLY A 38 14.56 -0.86 -0.01
N VAL A 39 13.56 -1.47 0.62
CA VAL A 39 12.19 -1.52 0.06
C VAL A 39 11.58 -0.13 -0.19
N LEU A 40 11.85 0.87 0.67
CA LEU A 40 11.29 2.21 0.51
C LEU A 40 11.85 2.90 -0.74
N THR A 41 13.17 2.87 -0.93
CA THR A 41 13.86 3.49 -2.06
C THR A 41 13.47 2.81 -3.36
N ASP A 42 13.63 1.49 -3.43
CA ASP A 42 13.37 0.73 -4.66
C ASP A 42 11.91 0.83 -5.09
N VAL A 43 10.96 0.74 -4.14
CA VAL A 43 9.52 0.90 -4.44
C VAL A 43 9.19 2.30 -4.92
N HIS A 44 9.77 3.34 -4.29
CA HIS A 44 9.60 4.72 -4.74
C HIS A 44 10.06 4.89 -6.19
N ASP A 45 11.30 4.50 -6.49
CA ASP A 45 11.92 4.72 -7.80
C ASP A 45 11.23 3.92 -8.91
N GLU A 46 10.81 2.68 -8.61
CA GLU A 46 10.07 1.85 -9.55
C GLU A 46 8.65 2.37 -9.79
N LEU A 47 7.98 2.83 -8.75
CA LEU A 47 6.65 3.44 -8.86
C LEU A 47 6.72 4.71 -9.71
N MET A 48 7.74 5.55 -9.54
CA MET A 48 7.90 6.75 -10.36
C MET A 48 8.18 6.40 -11.83
N ARG A 49 8.98 5.38 -12.11
CA ARG A 49 9.15 4.87 -13.49
C ARG A 49 7.84 4.33 -14.09
N GLN A 50 6.96 3.71 -13.28
CA GLN A 50 5.64 3.29 -13.73
C GLN A 50 4.73 4.50 -14.01
N VAL A 51 4.79 5.55 -13.18
CA VAL A 51 4.10 6.82 -13.41
C VAL A 51 4.56 7.46 -14.72
N ASP A 52 5.87 7.53 -14.97
CA ASP A 52 6.42 8.07 -16.23
C ASP A 52 5.88 7.33 -17.46
N GLY A 53 5.78 5.99 -17.37
CA GLY A 53 5.18 5.19 -18.43
C GLY A 53 3.68 5.47 -18.65
N VAL A 54 2.96 5.82 -17.60
CA VAL A 54 1.53 6.19 -17.66
C VAL A 54 1.37 7.59 -18.25
N LEU A 55 2.22 8.54 -17.88
CA LEU A 55 2.27 9.89 -18.45
C LEU A 55 2.61 9.84 -19.95
N ALA A 56 3.62 9.06 -20.34
CA ALA A 56 4.00 8.86 -21.73
C ALA A 56 2.88 8.25 -22.59
N ALA A 57 1.95 7.50 -21.97
CA ALA A 57 0.77 6.98 -22.63
C ALA A 57 -0.38 8.01 -22.77
N GLY A 58 -0.20 9.25 -22.28
CA GLY A 58 -1.14 10.35 -22.42
C GLY A 58 -2.10 10.58 -21.25
N VAL A 59 -1.94 9.85 -20.13
CA VAL A 59 -2.74 10.11 -18.93
C VAL A 59 -2.25 11.41 -18.28
N LYS A 60 -3.18 12.30 -17.95
CA LYS A 60 -2.85 13.60 -17.36
C LYS A 60 -2.40 13.45 -15.91
N PRO A 61 -1.38 14.21 -15.45
CA PRO A 61 -0.84 14.12 -14.09
C PRO A 61 -1.91 14.26 -12.98
N GLU A 62 -2.87 15.17 -13.16
CA GLU A 62 -3.94 15.42 -12.20
C GLU A 62 -4.94 14.28 -12.04
N ARG A 63 -4.85 13.25 -12.89
CA ARG A 63 -5.66 12.03 -12.81
C ARG A 63 -4.93 10.85 -12.19
N ILE A 64 -3.66 11.02 -11.83
CA ILE A 64 -2.83 9.95 -11.27
C ILE A 64 -2.93 9.93 -9.75
N ILE A 65 -3.17 8.75 -9.20
CA ILE A 65 -3.05 8.40 -7.78
C ILE A 65 -1.98 7.31 -7.71
N ILE A 66 -1.11 7.35 -6.72
CA ILE A 66 -0.07 6.33 -6.53
C ILE A 66 -0.39 5.40 -5.36
N ASP A 67 -0.05 4.10 -5.49
CA ASP A 67 -0.18 3.08 -4.45
C ASP A 67 1.16 2.32 -4.33
N PRO A 68 1.84 2.33 -3.18
CA PRO A 68 3.09 1.58 -2.96
C PRO A 68 2.95 0.06 -3.10
N GLY A 69 1.75 -0.46 -3.25
CA GLY A 69 1.51 -1.87 -3.55
C GLY A 69 1.85 -2.79 -2.38
N LEU A 70 1.41 -2.46 -1.16
CA LEU A 70 1.60 -3.30 0.02
C LEU A 70 1.18 -4.75 -0.23
N GLY A 71 1.98 -5.72 0.20
CA GLY A 71 1.72 -7.15 0.06
C GLY A 71 1.95 -7.74 -1.33
N PHE A 72 2.16 -6.92 -2.37
CA PHE A 72 2.56 -7.38 -3.71
C PHE A 72 4.09 -7.40 -3.80
N SER A 73 4.70 -8.57 -4.03
CA SER A 73 6.15 -8.77 -3.98
C SER A 73 6.81 -8.36 -2.64
N LYS A 74 6.02 -8.26 -1.58
CA LYS A 74 6.40 -7.80 -0.25
C LYS A 74 5.84 -8.76 0.80
N PRO A 75 6.52 -9.90 1.05
CA PRO A 75 5.95 -11.00 1.85
C PRO A 75 5.83 -10.69 3.33
N GLY A 76 6.79 -9.99 3.92
CA GLY A 76 6.94 -9.82 5.36
C GLY A 76 6.60 -8.42 5.89
N ILE A 77 6.71 -8.28 7.21
CA ILE A 77 6.55 -7.02 7.94
C ILE A 77 7.64 -6.02 7.51
N GLU A 78 8.87 -6.50 7.40
CA GLU A 78 10.08 -5.76 7.00
C GLU A 78 9.97 -5.11 5.62
N HIS A 79 9.11 -5.63 4.75
CA HIS A 79 8.84 -5.05 3.44
C HIS A 79 7.69 -4.03 3.45
N ASN A 80 6.72 -4.19 4.36
CA ASN A 80 5.48 -3.42 4.31
C ASN A 80 5.49 -2.23 5.27
N LEU A 81 6.01 -2.39 6.49
CA LEU A 81 6.04 -1.29 7.47
C LEU A 81 6.91 -0.12 7.02
N PRO A 82 8.10 -0.29 6.41
CA PRO A 82 8.85 0.86 5.91
C PRO A 82 8.10 1.72 4.90
N LEU A 83 7.19 1.13 4.09
CA LEU A 83 6.36 1.87 3.15
C LEU A 83 5.25 2.68 3.84
N LEU A 84 4.76 2.20 4.99
CA LEU A 84 3.76 2.90 5.79
C LEU A 84 4.41 4.01 6.63
N THR A 85 5.54 3.72 7.30
CA THR A 85 6.26 4.71 8.12
C THR A 85 6.98 5.76 7.28
N GLY A 86 7.38 5.40 6.05
CA GLY A 86 8.00 6.29 5.07
C GLY A 86 7.01 6.96 4.11
N LEU A 87 5.73 7.10 4.47
CA LEU A 87 4.68 7.64 3.62
C LEU A 87 5.00 9.04 3.07
N GLU A 88 5.75 9.83 3.82
CA GLU A 88 6.19 11.17 3.40
C GLU A 88 7.02 11.14 2.11
N THR A 89 7.83 10.10 1.87
CA THR A 89 8.59 9.92 0.64
C THR A 89 7.66 9.88 -0.60
N PHE A 90 6.53 9.18 -0.49
CA PHE A 90 5.54 9.13 -1.56
C PHE A 90 4.76 10.44 -1.68
N ARG A 91 4.40 11.08 -0.56
CA ARG A 91 3.70 12.37 -0.56
C ARG A 91 4.54 13.49 -1.18
N ALA A 92 5.84 13.48 -0.98
CA ALA A 92 6.77 14.45 -1.55
C ALA A 92 6.78 14.46 -3.09
N THR A 93 6.29 13.39 -3.74
CA THR A 93 6.11 13.35 -5.20
C THR A 93 5.01 14.30 -5.72
N GLY A 94 4.11 14.77 -4.84
CA GLY A 94 2.96 15.62 -5.17
C GLY A 94 1.73 14.84 -5.66
N TYR A 95 1.81 13.52 -5.87
CA TYR A 95 0.66 12.70 -6.21
C TYR A 95 -0.15 12.30 -4.98
N PRO A 96 -1.50 12.19 -5.06
CA PRO A 96 -2.31 11.58 -4.02
C PRO A 96 -1.86 10.13 -3.77
N VAL A 97 -1.72 9.74 -2.49
CA VAL A 97 -1.25 8.41 -2.10
C VAL A 97 -2.40 7.57 -1.56
N LEU A 98 -2.66 6.42 -2.19
CA LEU A 98 -3.61 5.42 -1.74
C LEU A 98 -2.89 4.28 -1.02
N ILE A 99 -3.40 3.89 0.14
CA ILE A 99 -2.85 2.79 0.96
C ILE A 99 -3.83 1.63 1.03
N GLY A 100 -3.39 0.46 0.54
CA GLY A 100 -4.20 -0.76 0.46
C GLY A 100 -3.68 -1.89 1.34
N GLN A 101 -3.59 -1.70 2.67
CA GLN A 101 -3.02 -2.66 3.63
C GLN A 101 -4.01 -3.75 4.08
N SER A 102 -5.31 -3.55 3.88
CA SER A 102 -6.39 -4.31 4.53
C SER A 102 -6.28 -5.83 4.36
N ARG A 103 -6.31 -6.55 5.49
CA ARG A 103 -6.27 -8.02 5.62
C ARG A 103 -5.06 -8.69 4.99
N LYS A 104 -4.00 -7.96 4.63
CA LYS A 104 -2.81 -8.52 4.00
C LYS A 104 -1.99 -9.37 4.97
N ARG A 105 -1.17 -10.29 4.43
CA ARG A 105 -0.45 -11.32 5.21
C ARG A 105 0.46 -10.74 6.29
N PHE A 106 1.08 -9.59 6.06
CA PHE A 106 1.94 -8.96 7.04
C PHE A 106 1.16 -8.55 8.32
N ILE A 107 -0.14 -8.19 8.22
CA ILE A 107 -1.01 -7.94 9.39
C ILE A 107 -1.19 -9.23 10.20
N SER A 108 -1.37 -10.37 9.52
CA SER A 108 -1.43 -11.66 10.22
C SER A 108 -0.11 -11.98 10.91
N ALA A 109 1.02 -11.70 10.27
CA ALA A 109 2.34 -11.90 10.88
C ALA A 109 2.54 -11.00 12.12
N MET A 110 2.08 -9.74 12.10
CA MET A 110 2.09 -8.85 13.27
C MET A 110 1.33 -9.46 14.47
N LEU A 111 0.10 -9.94 14.22
CA LEU A 111 -0.76 -10.51 15.25
C LEU A 111 -0.18 -11.83 15.81
N THR A 112 0.36 -12.67 14.94
CA THR A 112 1.01 -13.93 15.34
C THR A 112 2.27 -13.66 16.16
N GLY A 113 3.10 -12.72 15.72
CA GLY A 113 4.32 -12.32 16.44
C GLY A 113 4.04 -11.73 17.83
N ALA A 114 2.90 -11.08 18.01
CA ALA A 114 2.43 -10.55 19.29
C ALA A 114 1.79 -11.62 20.21
N GLY A 115 1.67 -12.88 19.74
CA GLY A 115 1.05 -13.97 20.52
C GLY A 115 -0.47 -13.83 20.70
N THR A 116 -1.13 -13.00 19.90
CA THR A 116 -2.59 -12.73 20.01
C THR A 116 -3.43 -13.61 19.09
N ALA A 117 -2.79 -14.40 18.22
CA ALA A 117 -3.47 -15.32 17.31
C ALA A 117 -3.75 -16.65 17.99
N GLY A 118 -4.94 -17.23 17.75
CA GLY A 118 -5.25 -18.60 18.13
C GLY A 118 -4.51 -19.65 17.30
N ALA A 119 -4.75 -20.94 17.56
CA ALA A 119 -4.11 -22.05 16.86
C ALA A 119 -4.33 -22.00 15.32
N ASP A 120 -5.49 -21.50 14.89
CA ASP A 120 -5.85 -21.37 13.47
C ASP A 120 -5.39 -20.03 12.85
N GLY A 121 -4.57 -19.26 13.56
CA GLY A 121 -4.11 -17.94 13.16
C GLY A 121 -5.11 -16.82 13.46
N PRO A 122 -4.81 -15.58 13.04
CA PRO A 122 -5.64 -14.41 13.30
C PRO A 122 -6.98 -14.46 12.55
N THR A 123 -8.06 -14.17 13.26
CA THR A 123 -9.40 -14.03 12.67
C THR A 123 -9.50 -12.83 11.72
N MET A 124 -10.52 -12.79 10.87
CA MET A 124 -10.78 -11.62 10.01
C MET A 124 -11.06 -10.37 10.85
N ALA A 125 -11.79 -10.49 11.96
CA ALA A 125 -12.07 -9.37 12.88
C ALA A 125 -10.78 -8.77 13.45
N GLN A 126 -9.86 -9.60 13.93
CA GLN A 126 -8.56 -9.14 14.42
C GLN A 126 -7.73 -8.45 13.33
N ARG A 127 -7.77 -8.96 12.08
CA ARG A 127 -7.11 -8.29 10.94
C ARG A 127 -7.77 -6.96 10.60
N ASP A 128 -9.09 -6.84 10.74
CA ASP A 128 -9.82 -5.59 10.53
C ASP A 128 -9.51 -4.56 11.62
N ASP A 129 -9.32 -4.99 12.88
CA ASP A 129 -8.91 -4.11 13.97
C ASP A 129 -7.54 -3.50 13.70
N VAL A 130 -6.54 -4.32 13.32
CA VAL A 130 -5.21 -3.82 12.92
C VAL A 130 -5.28 -2.98 11.64
N THR A 131 -6.12 -3.36 10.68
CA THR A 131 -6.34 -2.54 9.46
C THR A 131 -6.86 -1.16 9.83
N ALA A 132 -7.80 -1.04 10.76
CA ALA A 132 -8.32 0.24 11.22
C ALA A 132 -7.23 1.08 11.91
N ALA A 133 -6.43 0.47 12.80
CA ALA A 133 -5.31 1.15 13.44
C ALA A 133 -4.30 1.69 12.42
N LEU A 134 -3.88 0.87 11.45
CA LEU A 134 -2.99 1.29 10.37
C LEU A 134 -3.63 2.35 9.45
N SER A 135 -4.96 2.34 9.30
CA SER A 135 -5.68 3.37 8.54
C SER A 135 -5.67 4.71 9.25
N ALA A 136 -5.77 4.73 10.60
CA ALA A 136 -5.63 5.95 11.39
C ALA A 136 -4.22 6.55 11.25
N LEU A 137 -3.17 5.71 11.39
CA LEU A 137 -1.78 6.12 11.22
C LEU A 137 -1.51 6.61 9.79
N SER A 138 -2.04 5.94 8.77
CA SER A 138 -1.89 6.39 7.37
C SER A 138 -2.55 7.74 7.14
N ALA A 139 -3.72 7.99 7.73
CA ALA A 139 -4.43 9.26 7.63
C ALA A 139 -3.68 10.38 8.37
N GLU A 140 -3.16 10.09 9.56
CA GLU A 140 -2.30 11.00 10.33
C GLU A 140 -1.08 11.42 9.53
N HIS A 141 -0.40 10.46 8.86
CA HIS A 141 0.74 10.73 7.97
C HIS A 141 0.32 11.28 6.59
N GLY A 142 -0.95 11.57 6.36
CA GLY A 142 -1.44 12.29 5.19
C GLY A 142 -1.69 11.43 3.95
N ALA A 143 -2.00 10.15 4.10
CA ALA A 143 -2.55 9.36 2.99
C ALA A 143 -3.82 10.04 2.45
N TRP A 144 -3.94 10.10 1.13
CA TRP A 144 -5.14 10.63 0.48
C TRP A 144 -6.34 9.70 0.63
N ALA A 145 -6.12 8.38 0.56
CA ALA A 145 -7.16 7.38 0.74
C ALA A 145 -6.61 6.07 1.30
N VAL A 146 -7.50 5.28 1.90
CA VAL A 146 -7.25 3.89 2.28
C VAL A 146 -8.26 2.98 1.58
N ARG A 147 -7.80 1.83 1.05
CA ARG A 147 -8.64 0.80 0.45
C ARG A 147 -8.77 -0.37 1.43
N VAL A 148 -9.99 -0.61 1.90
CA VAL A 148 -10.27 -1.50 3.03
C VAL A 148 -11.45 -2.44 2.77
N HIS A 149 -11.56 -3.53 3.55
CA HIS A 149 -12.69 -4.46 3.51
C HIS A 149 -13.78 -4.06 4.52
N ASP A 150 -13.41 -3.63 5.74
CA ASP A 150 -14.34 -3.08 6.73
C ASP A 150 -14.33 -1.55 6.67
N VAL A 151 -15.28 -1.01 5.93
CA VAL A 151 -15.38 0.44 5.71
C VAL A 151 -15.80 1.17 6.99
N ALA A 152 -16.70 0.61 7.79
CA ALA A 152 -17.23 1.28 8.98
C ALA A 152 -16.12 1.53 10.02
N LYS A 153 -15.34 0.50 10.37
CA LYS A 153 -14.22 0.62 11.29
C LYS A 153 -13.14 1.56 10.75
N SER A 154 -12.77 1.38 9.49
CA SER A 154 -11.69 2.17 8.89
C SER A 154 -12.06 3.63 8.70
N ARG A 155 -13.34 3.94 8.41
CA ARG A 155 -13.82 5.34 8.36
C ARG A 155 -13.65 6.05 9.70
N ALA A 156 -14.06 5.39 10.80
CA ALA A 156 -13.88 5.95 12.15
C ALA A 156 -12.39 6.20 12.47
N ALA A 157 -11.53 5.23 12.12
CA ALA A 157 -10.08 5.33 12.31
C ALA A 157 -9.46 6.47 11.49
N VAL A 158 -9.84 6.64 10.21
CA VAL A 158 -9.37 7.74 9.36
C VAL A 158 -9.81 9.10 9.90
N ILE A 159 -11.05 9.23 10.39
CA ILE A 159 -11.53 10.46 11.03
C ILE A 159 -10.63 10.79 12.23
N ALA A 160 -10.35 9.81 13.10
CA ALA A 160 -9.48 10.02 14.26
C ALA A 160 -8.06 10.44 13.85
N GLY A 161 -7.45 9.77 12.86
CA GLY A 161 -6.12 10.11 12.37
C GLY A 161 -6.03 11.50 11.72
N ASN A 162 -7.02 11.88 10.92
CA ASN A 162 -7.07 13.23 10.34
C ASN A 162 -7.24 14.30 11.40
N THR A 163 -8.18 14.10 12.35
CA THR A 163 -8.36 15.03 13.46
C THR A 163 -7.09 15.17 14.29
N TRP A 164 -6.43 14.04 14.62
CA TRP A 164 -5.14 14.09 15.33
C TRP A 164 -4.12 14.96 14.61
N ARG A 165 -3.95 14.77 13.30
CA ARG A 165 -3.01 15.56 12.49
C ARG A 165 -3.31 17.07 12.48
N GLU A 166 -4.60 17.46 12.56
CA GLU A 166 -5.00 18.87 12.58
C GLU A 166 -4.58 19.60 13.86
N TYR A 167 -4.31 18.86 14.96
CA TYR A 167 -3.93 19.39 16.26
C TYR A 167 -2.46 19.13 16.65
N ALA A 168 -1.69 18.44 15.79
CA ALA A 168 -0.27 18.15 16.00
C ALA A 168 0.62 19.26 15.41
#